data_4e468f787d157d93f384cca60fe3b036
#
_entry.id   4e468f787d157d93f384cca60fe3b036
#
_cell.length_a   1.000
_cell.length_b   1.000
_cell.length_c   1.000
_cell.angle_alpha   90.00
_cell.angle_beta   90.00
_cell.angle_gamma   90.00
#
_symmetry.space_group_name_H-M   'P 1'
#
loop_
_entity.id
_entity.type
_entity.pdbx_description
1 polymer ?
#
loop_
_entity_poly.entity_id
_entity_poly.type
_entity_poly.pdbx_seq_one_letter_code
_entity_poly.pdbx_strand_id
1 'polypeptide(L)'
;SKLLAKQERIQDQIRLEDANQFARDLYDEVEPEPDIYEEGWESGLVNPFKDSDVPQTRNINVRGYVMPLKNPRVTSHYGYRPRFGRNHKGVDFGCPMGDTVRSTFSGRVRLTKFERGGYGFYVIVRHENGLETVYGHLSRFLVQPDQYVKAGQPIALSGSTGRSTGPHLHFETRFMGCAINPEAIFDFENEVAHTDVYTFNKSNYSQSRNYSPTRYSASSDNKSSRRSKKGRNSSRSTYKVRQGDSLGKIAARNGISVAQLKKLNGIKGNHIQKGKVLKVK
;
A
#
# COMPACT_ATOMS: atom_id res chain seq x y z
N SER A 1 -12.06 -34.25 -20.08
CA SER A 1 -11.47 -33.71 -18.84
C SER A 1 -10.08 -33.06 -19.02
N LYS A 2 -9.04 -33.77 -19.53
CA LYS A 2 -7.72 -33.14 -19.79
C LYS A 2 -7.73 -32.09 -20.91
N LEU A 3 -8.56 -32.28 -21.95
CA LEU A 3 -8.74 -31.30 -23.03
C LEU A 3 -9.44 -30.00 -22.54
N LEU A 4 -10.49 -30.13 -21.73
CA LEU A 4 -11.19 -28.99 -21.13
C LEU A 4 -10.24 -28.15 -20.24
N ALA A 5 -9.46 -28.81 -19.38
CA ALA A 5 -8.48 -28.09 -18.53
C ALA A 5 -7.37 -27.44 -19.35
N LYS A 6 -7.02 -28.00 -20.53
CA LYS A 6 -6.06 -27.36 -21.45
C LYS A 6 -6.67 -26.17 -22.17
N GLN A 7 -7.95 -26.24 -22.57
CA GLN A 7 -8.68 -25.11 -23.16
C GLN A 7 -8.87 -23.97 -22.18
N GLU A 8 -9.24 -24.26 -20.92
CA GLU A 8 -9.37 -23.23 -19.86
C GLU A 8 -8.04 -22.50 -19.62
N ARG A 9 -6.91 -23.24 -19.53
CA ARG A 9 -5.58 -22.63 -19.38
C ARG A 9 -5.20 -21.73 -20.55
N ILE A 10 -5.52 -22.13 -21.79
CA ILE A 10 -5.26 -21.32 -22.99
C ILE A 10 -6.14 -20.08 -22.98
N GLN A 11 -7.41 -20.19 -22.61
CA GLN A 11 -8.31 -19.02 -22.51
C GLN A 11 -7.87 -18.07 -21.41
N ASP A 12 -7.42 -18.55 -20.25
CA ASP A 12 -6.89 -17.72 -19.17
C ASP A 12 -5.59 -17.02 -19.58
N GLN A 13 -4.74 -17.70 -20.36
CA GLN A 13 -3.50 -17.11 -20.88
C GLN A 13 -3.79 -16.03 -21.91
N ILE A 14 -4.73 -16.25 -22.85
CA ILE A 14 -5.18 -15.25 -23.82
C ILE A 14 -5.78 -14.04 -23.10
N ARG A 15 -6.65 -14.23 -22.12
CA ARG A 15 -7.22 -13.14 -21.32
C ARG A 15 -6.15 -12.32 -20.58
N LEU A 16 -5.09 -12.99 -20.10
CA LEU A 16 -3.97 -12.32 -19.42
C LEU A 16 -3.13 -11.50 -20.42
N GLU A 17 -2.89 -12.04 -21.61
CA GLU A 17 -2.17 -11.37 -22.69
C GLU A 17 -2.96 -10.16 -23.21
N ASP A 18 -4.27 -10.30 -23.44
CA ASP A 18 -5.16 -9.20 -23.85
C ASP A 18 -5.24 -8.10 -22.78
N ALA A 19 -5.33 -8.49 -21.49
CA ALA A 19 -5.33 -7.52 -20.40
C ALA A 19 -3.99 -6.79 -20.27
N ASN A 20 -2.87 -7.48 -20.53
CA ASN A 20 -1.55 -6.87 -20.53
C ASN A 20 -1.35 -5.97 -21.75
N GLN A 21 -1.87 -6.37 -22.92
CA GLN A 21 -1.81 -5.51 -24.13
C GLN A 21 -2.65 -4.25 -23.93
N PHE A 22 -3.89 -4.39 -23.49
CA PHE A 22 -4.75 -3.24 -23.16
C PHE A 22 -4.13 -2.32 -22.11
N ALA A 23 -3.43 -2.89 -21.10
CA ALA A 23 -2.70 -2.07 -20.14
C ALA A 23 -1.55 -1.31 -20.78
N ARG A 24 -0.78 -1.93 -21.69
CA ARG A 24 0.28 -1.24 -22.46
C ARG A 24 -0.29 -0.11 -23.29
N ASP A 25 -1.31 -0.39 -24.09
CA ASP A 25 -1.94 0.60 -24.98
C ASP A 25 -2.47 1.83 -24.20
N LEU A 26 -3.00 1.59 -22.98
CA LEU A 26 -3.48 2.67 -22.11
C LEU A 26 -2.34 3.52 -21.52
N TYR A 27 -1.16 2.93 -21.31
CA TYR A 27 0.02 3.63 -20.79
C TYR A 27 0.81 4.33 -21.91
N ASP A 28 0.75 3.82 -23.14
CA ASP A 28 1.37 4.47 -24.31
C ASP A 28 0.63 5.77 -24.70
N GLU A 29 -0.66 5.92 -24.32
CA GLU A 29 -1.43 7.17 -24.51
C GLU A 29 -1.16 8.24 -23.43
N VAL A 30 -0.64 7.83 -22.26
CA VAL A 30 -0.23 8.74 -21.19
C VAL A 30 1.28 8.61 -21.04
N GLU A 31 2.04 9.47 -21.73
CA GLU A 31 3.50 9.54 -21.52
C GLU A 31 3.75 9.75 -20.02
N PRO A 32 4.30 8.74 -19.29
CA PRO A 32 4.68 8.94 -17.90
C PRO A 32 5.73 10.04 -17.88
N GLU A 33 5.68 10.92 -16.87
CA GLU A 33 6.75 11.91 -16.69
C GLU A 33 8.09 11.18 -16.73
N PRO A 34 8.99 11.49 -17.69
CA PRO A 34 10.18 10.66 -18.01
C PRO A 34 11.03 10.32 -16.80
N ASP A 35 11.15 11.24 -15.86
CA ASP A 35 12.04 11.17 -14.70
C ASP A 35 11.67 10.06 -13.67
N ILE A 36 10.43 9.61 -13.64
CA ILE A 36 10.00 8.61 -12.63
C ILE A 36 10.57 7.23 -12.93
N TYR A 37 10.77 6.87 -14.19
CA TYR A 37 11.21 5.54 -14.59
C TYR A 37 12.67 5.47 -15.06
N GLU A 38 13.36 6.59 -15.23
CA GLU A 38 14.75 6.60 -15.71
C GLU A 38 15.76 6.37 -14.59
N GLU A 39 15.67 7.14 -13.50
CA GLU A 39 16.69 7.11 -12.47
C GLU A 39 16.72 5.78 -11.70
N GLY A 40 17.87 5.09 -11.81
CA GLY A 40 18.11 3.80 -11.13
C GLY A 40 17.26 2.64 -11.66
N TRP A 41 16.62 2.79 -12.84
CA TRP A 41 15.76 1.74 -13.40
C TRP A 41 16.49 0.46 -13.68
N GLU A 42 17.63 0.52 -14.39
CA GLU A 42 18.46 -0.62 -14.76
C GLU A 42 19.23 -1.23 -13.57
N SER A 43 19.11 -0.63 -12.40
CA SER A 43 19.83 -1.11 -11.22
C SER A 43 19.20 -2.37 -10.64
N GLY A 44 19.96 -3.45 -10.55
CA GLY A 44 19.57 -4.66 -9.81
C GLY A 44 19.56 -4.49 -8.28
N LEU A 45 19.68 -3.26 -7.76
CA LEU A 45 19.67 -2.93 -6.34
C LEU A 45 18.25 -2.60 -5.86
N VAL A 46 17.95 -2.92 -4.62
CA VAL A 46 16.69 -2.52 -3.96
C VAL A 46 16.65 -1.01 -3.73
N ASN A 47 17.80 -0.38 -3.48
CA ASN A 47 17.95 1.07 -3.41
C ASN A 47 19.01 1.53 -4.42
N PRO A 48 18.61 2.04 -5.59
CA PRO A 48 19.51 2.58 -6.59
C PRO A 48 19.88 4.06 -6.38
N PHE A 49 19.16 4.78 -5.51
CA PHE A 49 19.27 6.23 -5.35
C PHE A 49 20.40 6.62 -4.40
N LYS A 50 20.99 7.78 -4.62
CA LYS A 50 21.93 8.42 -3.70
C LYS A 50 21.17 9.23 -2.66
N ASP A 51 21.70 9.35 -1.45
CA ASP A 51 21.04 10.13 -0.39
C ASP A 51 20.96 11.62 -0.74
N SER A 52 21.91 12.14 -1.54
CA SER A 52 21.90 13.52 -2.06
C SER A 52 20.67 13.87 -2.87
N ASP A 53 20.11 12.89 -3.60
CA ASP A 53 19.04 13.11 -4.59
C ASP A 53 17.66 13.10 -3.92
N VAL A 54 17.60 12.58 -2.69
CA VAL A 54 16.35 12.50 -1.91
C VAL A 54 15.96 13.89 -1.39
N PRO A 55 14.80 14.44 -1.78
CA PRO A 55 14.35 15.75 -1.33
C PRO A 55 14.02 15.78 0.16
N GLN A 56 14.11 16.96 0.77
CA GLN A 56 13.78 17.14 2.20
C GLN A 56 12.32 16.83 2.50
N THR A 57 11.42 17.21 1.59
CA THR A 57 9.99 16.97 1.71
C THR A 57 9.37 16.67 0.34
N ARG A 58 8.37 15.79 0.29
CA ARG A 58 7.57 15.50 -0.91
C ARG A 58 6.14 15.14 -0.52
N ASN A 59 5.17 15.72 -1.19
CA ASN A 59 3.78 15.30 -1.10
C ASN A 59 3.52 14.19 -2.11
N ILE A 60 3.03 13.06 -1.63
CA ILE A 60 2.82 11.83 -2.40
C ILE A 60 1.32 11.53 -2.38
N ASN A 61 0.71 11.49 -3.55
CA ASN A 61 -0.69 11.08 -3.69
C ASN A 61 -0.81 9.57 -3.45
N VAL A 62 -1.60 9.17 -2.48
CA VAL A 62 -1.81 7.75 -2.13
C VAL A 62 -3.25 7.31 -2.36
N ARG A 63 -3.99 8.01 -3.23
CA ARG A 63 -5.32 7.59 -3.69
C ARG A 63 -5.23 6.40 -4.63
N GLY A 64 -6.33 5.67 -4.76
CA GLY A 64 -6.43 4.56 -5.71
C GLY A 64 -5.65 3.31 -5.31
N TYR A 65 -5.10 3.27 -4.09
CA TYR A 65 -4.40 2.08 -3.57
C TYR A 65 -5.35 0.88 -3.41
N VAL A 66 -4.73 -0.30 -3.48
CA VAL A 66 -5.34 -1.59 -3.12
C VAL A 66 -4.43 -2.29 -2.13
N MET A 67 -5.00 -2.96 -1.13
CA MET A 67 -4.20 -3.73 -0.18
C MET A 67 -3.45 -4.86 -0.88
N PRO A 68 -2.19 -5.13 -0.50
CA PRO A 68 -1.35 -6.13 -1.15
C PRO A 68 -1.87 -7.57 -0.97
N LEU A 69 -2.67 -7.79 0.07
CA LEU A 69 -3.36 -9.06 0.37
C LEU A 69 -4.82 -8.78 0.67
N LYS A 70 -5.65 -9.78 0.51
CA LYS A 70 -7.03 -9.76 1.03
C LYS A 70 -6.98 -9.95 2.54
N ASN A 71 -7.59 -9.04 3.31
CA ASN A 71 -7.59 -9.04 4.77
C ASN A 71 -6.16 -9.11 5.37
N PRO A 72 -5.30 -8.12 5.13
CA PRO A 72 -3.91 -8.12 5.56
C PRO A 72 -3.83 -8.08 7.09
N ARG A 73 -3.25 -9.11 7.70
CA ARG A 73 -3.03 -9.19 9.15
C ARG A 73 -1.56 -8.96 9.47
N VAL A 74 -1.23 -7.80 10.04
CA VAL A 74 0.14 -7.49 10.46
C VAL A 74 0.59 -8.44 11.57
N THR A 75 1.68 -9.16 11.33
CA THR A 75 2.33 -10.07 12.28
C THR A 75 3.66 -9.52 12.79
N SER A 76 4.26 -8.58 12.07
CA SER A 76 5.46 -7.88 12.51
C SER A 76 5.50 -6.47 11.93
N HIS A 77 5.75 -5.50 12.81
CA HIS A 77 5.75 -4.08 12.50
C HIS A 77 7.10 -3.61 11.95
N TYR A 78 7.10 -2.44 11.32
CA TYR A 78 8.27 -1.70 10.91
C TYR A 78 9.12 -1.28 12.12
N GLY A 79 10.45 -1.20 11.93
CA GLY A 79 11.39 -0.65 12.91
C GLY A 79 12.31 -1.69 13.53
N TYR A 80 12.98 -1.31 14.63
CA TYR A 80 13.98 -2.15 15.26
C TYR A 80 13.37 -3.40 15.91
N ARG A 81 13.94 -4.56 15.61
CA ARG A 81 13.55 -5.87 16.16
C ARG A 81 14.63 -6.37 17.11
N PRO A 82 14.48 -6.22 18.45
CA PRO A 82 15.50 -6.61 19.42
C PRO A 82 15.91 -8.09 19.30
N ARG A 83 14.92 -8.98 19.09
CA ARG A 83 15.17 -10.43 18.94
C ARG A 83 16.12 -10.76 17.79
N PHE A 84 16.20 -9.94 16.76
CA PHE A 84 16.98 -10.18 15.56
C PHE A 84 18.17 -9.21 15.41
N GLY A 85 18.33 -8.23 16.32
CA GLY A 85 19.39 -7.23 16.30
C GLY A 85 19.41 -6.34 15.04
N ARG A 86 18.27 -6.14 14.37
CA ARG A 86 18.18 -5.44 13.09
C ARG A 86 16.89 -4.66 12.91
N ASN A 87 16.93 -3.66 12.03
CA ASN A 87 15.75 -2.94 11.59
C ASN A 87 14.94 -3.74 10.57
N HIS A 88 13.64 -3.71 10.70
CA HIS A 88 12.65 -4.17 9.75
C HIS A 88 12.23 -3.00 8.86
N LYS A 89 12.45 -3.11 7.56
CA LYS A 89 12.21 -2.02 6.60
C LYS A 89 10.78 -1.97 6.06
N GLY A 90 9.90 -2.82 6.55
CA GLY A 90 8.52 -2.94 6.13
C GLY A 90 7.63 -3.52 7.23
N VAL A 91 6.52 -4.09 6.83
CA VAL A 91 5.62 -4.90 7.68
C VAL A 91 5.54 -6.31 7.14
N ASP A 92 5.31 -7.27 8.03
CA ASP A 92 5.06 -8.65 7.64
C ASP A 92 3.57 -8.97 7.83
N PHE A 93 2.94 -9.52 6.80
CA PHE A 93 1.56 -10.02 6.85
C PHE A 93 1.56 -11.53 6.91
N GLY A 94 0.98 -12.11 7.97
CA GLY A 94 0.74 -13.55 8.06
C GLY A 94 -0.28 -13.98 7.01
N CYS A 95 0.09 -14.90 6.14
CA CYS A 95 -0.77 -15.44 5.09
C CYS A 95 -0.37 -16.88 4.77
N PRO A 96 -1.31 -17.73 4.27
CA PRO A 96 -0.98 -19.03 3.72
C PRO A 96 0.00 -18.92 2.54
N MET A 97 0.76 -19.97 2.29
CA MET A 97 1.57 -20.08 1.07
C MET A 97 0.65 -20.16 -0.16
N GLY A 98 0.97 -19.40 -1.19
CA GLY A 98 0.19 -19.40 -2.44
C GLY A 98 -0.94 -18.37 -2.49
N ASP A 99 -1.15 -17.57 -1.44
CA ASP A 99 -2.09 -16.46 -1.49
C ASP A 99 -1.68 -15.44 -2.55
N THR A 100 -2.67 -14.87 -3.22
CA THR A 100 -2.45 -13.87 -4.27
C THR A 100 -1.95 -12.55 -3.71
N VAL A 101 -0.74 -12.16 -4.10
CA VAL A 101 -0.16 -10.85 -3.81
C VAL A 101 -0.48 -9.90 -4.95
N ARG A 102 -0.93 -8.68 -4.61
CA ARG A 102 -1.43 -7.66 -5.56
C ARG A 102 -0.60 -6.40 -5.50
N SER A 103 -0.48 -5.71 -6.64
CA SER A 103 0.14 -4.38 -6.68
C SER A 103 -0.70 -3.37 -5.89
N THR A 104 -0.03 -2.60 -5.03
CA THR A 104 -0.72 -1.61 -4.19
C THR A 104 -1.20 -0.40 -4.99
N PHE A 105 -0.45 0.06 -5.97
CA PHE A 105 -0.82 1.11 -6.91
C PHE A 105 -0.55 0.65 -8.34
N SER A 106 -1.03 1.43 -9.32
CA SER A 106 -0.63 1.28 -10.71
C SER A 106 0.83 1.71 -10.88
N GLY A 107 1.55 1.08 -11.81
CA GLY A 107 2.95 1.38 -12.07
C GLY A 107 3.63 0.31 -12.92
N ARG A 108 4.96 0.33 -12.94
CA ARG A 108 5.79 -0.57 -13.74
C ARG A 108 6.67 -1.44 -12.83
N VAL A 109 6.76 -2.72 -13.15
CA VAL A 109 7.62 -3.67 -12.43
C VAL A 109 9.07 -3.33 -12.73
N ARG A 110 9.81 -2.85 -11.72
CA ARG A 110 11.22 -2.51 -11.90
C ARG A 110 12.12 -3.73 -11.76
N LEU A 111 11.79 -4.64 -10.85
CA LEU A 111 12.67 -5.77 -10.54
C LEU A 111 11.88 -6.99 -10.08
N THR A 112 12.24 -8.16 -10.63
CA THR A 112 11.92 -9.47 -10.06
C THR A 112 13.23 -10.21 -9.83
N LYS A 113 13.50 -10.63 -8.58
CA LYS A 113 14.79 -11.23 -8.24
C LYS A 113 14.65 -12.25 -7.11
N PHE A 114 15.67 -13.11 -6.99
CA PHE A 114 15.82 -14.02 -5.86
C PHE A 114 17.07 -13.66 -5.03
N GLU A 115 16.88 -13.48 -3.72
CA GLU A 115 17.95 -13.20 -2.76
C GLU A 115 17.90 -14.21 -1.60
N ARG A 116 18.78 -15.20 -1.60
CA ARG A 116 18.78 -16.32 -0.66
C ARG A 116 18.84 -15.91 0.82
N GLY A 117 19.67 -14.93 1.15
CA GLY A 117 19.94 -14.46 2.53
C GLY A 117 19.09 -13.26 2.97
N GLY A 118 18.14 -12.84 2.15
CA GLY A 118 17.31 -11.65 2.35
C GLY A 118 15.85 -11.87 1.98
N TYR A 119 15.38 -11.16 0.97
CA TYR A 119 13.98 -11.12 0.55
C TYR A 119 13.42 -12.43 -0.04
N GLY A 120 14.25 -13.44 -0.36
CA GLY A 120 13.83 -14.60 -1.12
C GLY A 120 13.45 -14.21 -2.56
N PHE A 121 12.39 -14.77 -3.11
CA PHE A 121 11.76 -14.21 -4.31
C PHE A 121 11.06 -12.91 -3.94
N TYR A 122 11.35 -11.84 -4.69
CA TYR A 122 10.73 -10.54 -4.45
C TYR A 122 10.49 -9.76 -5.73
N VAL A 123 9.47 -8.90 -5.68
CA VAL A 123 9.08 -7.98 -6.75
C VAL A 123 9.20 -6.56 -6.22
N ILE A 124 9.71 -5.65 -7.05
CA ILE A 124 9.64 -4.20 -6.82
C ILE A 124 8.80 -3.58 -7.93
N VAL A 125 7.78 -2.83 -7.54
CA VAL A 125 6.96 -2.04 -8.46
C VAL A 125 7.22 -0.56 -8.16
N ARG A 126 7.58 0.23 -9.19
CA ARG A 126 7.63 1.68 -9.13
C ARG A 126 6.31 2.24 -9.64
N HIS A 127 5.72 3.13 -8.88
CA HIS A 127 4.37 3.64 -9.09
C HIS A 127 4.38 5.07 -9.63
N GLU A 128 3.32 5.45 -10.33
CA GLU A 128 3.12 6.79 -10.91
C GLU A 128 3.20 7.92 -9.88
N ASN A 129 2.95 7.64 -8.60
CA ASN A 129 3.06 8.60 -7.50
C ASN A 129 4.48 8.75 -6.93
N GLY A 130 5.48 8.08 -7.53
CA GLY A 130 6.88 8.10 -7.13
C GLY A 130 7.24 7.14 -6.00
N LEU A 131 6.28 6.40 -5.42
CA LEU A 131 6.59 5.34 -4.46
C LEU A 131 7.09 4.09 -5.18
N GLU A 132 7.93 3.34 -4.49
CA GLU A 132 8.19 1.93 -4.79
C GLU A 132 7.59 1.06 -3.69
N THR A 133 7.00 -0.07 -4.09
CA THR A 133 6.61 -1.13 -3.16
C THR A 133 7.44 -2.38 -3.40
N VAL A 134 7.86 -3.01 -2.29
CA VAL A 134 8.62 -4.27 -2.31
C VAL A 134 7.76 -5.36 -1.71
N TYR A 135 7.69 -6.48 -2.42
CA TYR A 135 6.94 -7.67 -2.02
C TYR A 135 7.92 -8.83 -1.90
N GLY A 136 8.21 -9.28 -0.69
CA GLY A 136 9.22 -10.30 -0.40
C GLY A 136 8.67 -11.63 0.08
N HIS A 137 9.55 -12.62 0.20
CA HIS A 137 9.32 -13.99 0.62
C HIS A 137 8.32 -14.76 -0.24
N LEU A 138 8.20 -14.36 -1.52
CA LEU A 138 7.27 -14.93 -2.49
C LEU A 138 7.62 -16.38 -2.83
N SER A 139 6.64 -17.14 -3.35
CA SER A 139 6.85 -18.48 -3.89
C SER A 139 6.93 -18.49 -5.42
N ARG A 140 6.27 -17.52 -6.09
CA ARG A 140 6.21 -17.44 -7.55
C ARG A 140 5.94 -16.01 -8.01
N PHE A 141 6.58 -15.60 -9.09
CA PHE A 141 6.23 -14.39 -9.84
C PHE A 141 5.07 -14.66 -10.80
N LEU A 142 4.18 -13.68 -10.96
CA LEU A 142 3.12 -13.66 -11.99
C LEU A 142 3.36 -12.54 -13.00
N VAL A 143 4.43 -11.78 -12.83
CA VAL A 143 4.85 -10.66 -13.67
C VAL A 143 6.33 -10.73 -13.98
N GLN A 144 6.77 -9.97 -14.96
CA GLN A 144 8.17 -9.84 -15.37
C GLN A 144 8.64 -8.37 -15.26
N PRO A 145 9.95 -8.10 -15.22
CA PRO A 145 10.48 -6.75 -15.30
C PRO A 145 9.90 -5.99 -16.50
N ASP A 146 9.76 -4.69 -16.36
CA ASP A 146 9.21 -3.75 -17.35
C ASP A 146 7.71 -3.89 -17.64
N GLN A 147 7.03 -4.84 -17.03
CA GLN A 147 5.59 -5.00 -17.17
C GLN A 147 4.84 -3.92 -16.40
N TYR A 148 3.88 -3.26 -17.07
CA TYR A 148 2.91 -2.40 -16.40
C TYR A 148 1.87 -3.22 -15.63
N VAL A 149 1.50 -2.73 -14.44
CA VAL A 149 0.52 -3.34 -13.57
C VAL A 149 -0.45 -2.30 -13.02
N LYS A 150 -1.72 -2.66 -12.94
CA LYS A 150 -2.75 -1.82 -12.31
C LYS A 150 -2.81 -2.08 -10.80
N ALA A 151 -3.28 -1.07 -10.05
CA ALA A 151 -3.61 -1.27 -8.64
C ALA A 151 -4.56 -2.46 -8.46
N GLY A 152 -4.21 -3.40 -7.58
CA GLY A 152 -4.98 -4.62 -7.34
C GLY A 152 -4.70 -5.78 -8.32
N GLN A 153 -3.89 -5.56 -9.35
CA GLN A 153 -3.48 -6.66 -10.26
C GLN A 153 -2.64 -7.69 -9.52
N PRO A 154 -2.91 -9.02 -9.71
CA PRO A 154 -2.03 -10.07 -9.20
C PRO A 154 -0.62 -9.95 -9.78
N ILE A 155 0.39 -9.93 -8.90
CA ILE A 155 1.81 -9.82 -9.29
C ILE A 155 2.66 -10.99 -8.84
N ALA A 156 2.22 -11.72 -7.80
CA ALA A 156 2.96 -12.85 -7.25
C ALA A 156 2.07 -13.74 -6.39
N LEU A 157 2.63 -14.86 -5.96
CA LEU A 157 2.08 -15.71 -4.90
C LEU A 157 2.96 -15.61 -3.65
N SER A 158 2.33 -15.53 -2.48
CA SER A 158 2.99 -15.54 -1.18
C SER A 158 3.74 -16.85 -0.93
N GLY A 159 4.76 -16.79 -0.08
CA GLY A 159 5.61 -17.94 0.20
C GLY A 159 6.32 -17.83 1.55
N SER A 160 7.49 -18.48 1.61
CA SER A 160 8.39 -18.47 2.76
C SER A 160 9.85 -18.59 2.30
N THR A 161 10.21 -17.97 1.18
CA THR A 161 11.56 -18.04 0.60
C THR A 161 12.51 -17.01 1.22
N GLY A 162 13.82 -17.21 1.04
CA GLY A 162 14.83 -16.32 1.61
C GLY A 162 14.94 -16.46 3.14
N ARG A 163 15.17 -15.35 3.83
CA ARG A 163 15.27 -15.33 5.30
C ARG A 163 13.89 -15.20 5.95
N SER A 164 13.12 -16.24 5.93
CA SER A 164 11.79 -16.36 6.49
C SER A 164 11.71 -17.46 7.54
N THR A 165 10.88 -17.30 8.55
CA THR A 165 10.60 -18.30 9.61
C THR A 165 9.27 -19.03 9.42
N GLY A 166 8.50 -18.67 8.39
CA GLY A 166 7.21 -19.27 8.07
C GLY A 166 6.48 -18.46 6.99
N PRO A 167 5.36 -18.95 6.46
CA PRO A 167 4.64 -18.29 5.38
C PRO A 167 4.15 -16.89 5.78
N HIS A 168 4.59 -15.87 5.04
CA HIS A 168 4.17 -14.47 5.20
C HIS A 168 4.56 -13.66 3.96
N LEU A 169 3.92 -12.53 3.78
CA LEU A 169 4.33 -11.49 2.84
C LEU A 169 5.10 -10.41 3.61
N HIS A 170 6.34 -10.15 3.20
CA HIS A 170 7.07 -8.96 3.60
C HIS A 170 6.73 -7.83 2.63
N PHE A 171 6.24 -6.70 3.15
CA PHE A 171 5.79 -5.56 2.37
C PHE A 171 6.48 -4.28 2.80
N GLU A 172 7.09 -3.56 1.83
CA GLU A 172 7.70 -2.25 2.07
C GLU A 172 7.08 -1.18 1.19
N THR A 173 7.08 0.06 1.69
CA THR A 173 6.86 1.27 0.91
C THR A 173 8.13 2.10 0.93
N ARG A 174 8.58 2.53 -0.23
CA ARG A 174 9.82 3.29 -0.38
C ARG A 174 9.60 4.53 -1.23
N PHE A 175 10.32 5.60 -0.92
CA PHE A 175 10.42 6.78 -1.76
C PHE A 175 11.91 7.05 -1.99
N MET A 176 12.35 7.01 -3.24
CA MET A 176 13.77 7.16 -3.62
C MET A 176 14.71 6.34 -2.71
N GLY A 177 14.40 5.05 -2.54
CA GLY A 177 15.15 4.10 -1.71
C GLY A 177 14.93 4.22 -0.20
N CYS A 178 14.39 5.32 0.30
CA CYS A 178 14.07 5.52 1.71
C CYS A 178 12.87 4.64 2.12
N ALA A 179 13.10 3.65 2.98
CA ALA A 179 12.04 2.77 3.47
C ALA A 179 11.15 3.52 4.47
N ILE A 180 9.94 3.83 4.07
CA ILE A 180 8.90 4.48 4.87
C ILE A 180 8.16 3.41 5.66
N ASN A 181 7.78 3.69 6.92
CA ASN A 181 6.88 2.80 7.65
C ASN A 181 5.54 2.67 6.92
N PRO A 182 5.16 1.48 6.39
CA PRO A 182 3.89 1.32 5.67
C PRO A 182 2.67 1.69 6.52
N GLU A 183 2.75 1.51 7.85
CA GLU A 183 1.68 1.90 8.78
C GLU A 183 1.56 3.42 8.97
N ALA A 184 2.53 4.22 8.47
CA ALA A 184 2.39 5.67 8.40
C ALA A 184 1.48 6.13 7.25
N ILE A 185 1.32 5.27 6.24
CA ILE A 185 0.48 5.53 5.06
C ILE A 185 -0.87 4.83 5.21
N PHE A 186 -0.86 3.56 5.64
CA PHE A 186 -2.02 2.68 5.66
C PHE A 186 -2.42 2.24 7.06
N ASP A 187 -3.70 2.14 7.28
CA ASP A 187 -4.32 1.40 8.35
C ASP A 187 -4.73 0.02 7.79
N PHE A 188 -3.90 -0.97 8.04
CA PHE A 188 -4.12 -2.32 7.50
C PHE A 188 -5.29 -3.05 8.17
N GLU A 189 -5.65 -2.71 9.41
CA GLU A 189 -6.80 -3.29 10.11
C GLU A 189 -8.12 -2.84 9.46
N ASN A 190 -8.20 -1.56 9.10
CA ASN A 190 -9.37 -0.98 8.46
C ASN A 190 -9.28 -0.94 6.94
N GLU A 191 -8.15 -1.40 6.35
CA GLU A 191 -7.85 -1.41 4.92
C GLU A 191 -8.00 -0.03 4.26
N VAL A 192 -7.54 1.03 4.93
CA VAL A 192 -7.64 2.41 4.45
C VAL A 192 -6.29 3.14 4.52
N ALA A 193 -6.10 4.15 3.68
CA ALA A 193 -5.03 5.12 3.87
C ALA A 193 -5.45 6.15 4.92
N HIS A 194 -4.51 6.62 5.74
CA HIS A 194 -4.78 7.65 6.75
C HIS A 194 -5.15 8.99 6.11
N THR A 195 -4.57 9.31 4.95
CA THR A 195 -4.78 10.55 4.19
C THR A 195 -4.77 10.26 2.71
N ASP A 196 -5.30 11.16 1.89
CA ASP A 196 -5.20 11.09 0.43
C ASP A 196 -3.80 11.48 -0.09
N VAL A 197 -3.07 12.26 0.71
CA VAL A 197 -1.70 12.72 0.41
C VAL A 197 -0.83 12.44 1.64
N TYR A 198 0.19 11.63 1.45
CA TYR A 198 1.25 11.40 2.43
C TYR A 198 2.36 12.43 2.23
N THR A 199 2.78 13.11 3.27
CA THR A 199 3.93 14.01 3.20
C THR A 199 5.18 13.26 3.67
N PHE A 200 6.05 12.92 2.73
CA PHE A 200 7.40 12.41 3.03
C PHE A 200 8.24 13.53 3.62
N ASN A 201 9.03 13.21 4.64
CA ASN A 201 10.02 14.12 5.21
C ASN A 201 11.29 13.32 5.52
N LYS A 202 12.42 13.72 4.90
CA LYS A 202 13.71 13.04 5.00
C LYS A 202 14.21 12.91 6.43
N SER A 203 13.90 13.84 7.30
CA SER A 203 14.37 13.85 8.69
C SER A 203 13.67 12.83 9.60
N ASN A 204 12.48 12.34 9.22
CA ASN A 204 11.67 11.51 10.11
C ASN A 204 10.95 10.32 9.45
N TYR A 205 11.16 10.05 8.14
CA TYR A 205 10.49 8.97 7.41
C TYR A 205 10.69 7.58 8.03
N SER A 206 11.83 7.40 8.71
CA SER A 206 12.20 6.11 9.33
C SER A 206 11.70 5.94 10.76
N GLN A 207 10.88 6.85 11.28
CA GLN A 207 10.35 6.72 12.63
C GLN A 207 9.37 5.55 12.70
N SER A 208 9.69 4.60 13.60
CA SER A 208 8.82 3.46 13.91
C SER A 208 7.72 3.90 14.88
N ARG A 209 6.68 4.56 14.37
CA ARG A 209 5.45 4.79 15.14
C ARG A 209 4.40 3.81 14.65
N ASN A 210 3.80 3.06 15.57
CA ASN A 210 2.58 2.33 15.27
C ASN A 210 1.46 3.36 15.10
N TYR A 211 1.09 3.63 13.86
CA TYR A 211 -0.03 4.49 13.54
C TYR A 211 -1.31 3.68 13.70
N SER A 212 -2.05 3.93 14.77
CA SER A 212 -3.43 3.48 14.89
C SER A 212 -4.31 4.73 14.73
N PRO A 213 -5.33 4.74 13.86
CA PRO A 213 -6.25 5.87 13.71
C PRO A 213 -6.88 6.27 15.03
N THR A 214 -7.20 5.30 15.89
CA THR A 214 -7.75 5.49 17.23
C THR A 214 -6.76 6.17 18.19
N ARG A 215 -5.45 5.97 18.02
CA ARG A 215 -4.42 6.60 18.86
C ARG A 215 -3.99 7.97 18.32
N TYR A 216 -4.08 8.19 17.00
CA TYR A 216 -3.68 9.45 16.38
C TYR A 216 -4.69 10.57 16.64
N SER A 217 -6.00 10.27 16.61
CA SER A 217 -7.04 11.25 16.95
C SER A 217 -7.04 11.65 18.43
N ALA A 218 -6.55 10.78 19.32
CA ALA A 218 -6.46 11.07 20.76
C ALA A 218 -5.25 11.94 21.15
N SER A 219 -4.17 11.98 20.34
CA SER A 219 -2.94 12.69 20.68
C SER A 219 -2.80 14.09 20.07
N SER A 220 -3.56 14.44 19.03
CA SER A 220 -3.49 15.75 18.39
C SER A 220 -4.37 16.82 19.05
N ASP A 221 -5.38 16.42 19.85
CA ASP A 221 -6.31 17.37 20.46
C ASP A 221 -5.96 17.77 21.92
N ASN A 222 -4.82 17.31 22.46
CA ASN A 222 -4.50 17.50 23.87
C ASN A 222 -3.40 18.54 24.16
N LYS A 223 -3.23 19.56 23.29
CA LYS A 223 -2.43 20.76 23.61
C LYS A 223 -3.17 22.03 23.23
N SER A 224 -4.30 22.30 23.86
CA SER A 224 -4.70 23.66 24.26
C SER A 224 -6.04 23.65 24.97
N SER A 225 -6.01 24.31 26.13
CA SER A 225 -7.13 24.86 26.91
C SER A 225 -8.00 23.86 27.70
N ARG A 226 -7.62 23.70 28.99
CA ARG A 226 -8.58 23.65 30.08
C ARG A 226 -9.50 24.87 30.01
N ARG A 227 -10.71 24.69 29.48
CA ARG A 227 -11.86 25.48 29.91
C ARG A 227 -13.15 24.69 29.57
N SER A 228 -13.84 24.34 30.62
CA SER A 228 -15.17 23.79 30.65
C SER A 228 -16.16 24.57 29.79
N LYS A 229 -16.83 23.90 28.83
CA LYS A 229 -18.19 24.22 28.47
C LYS A 229 -18.93 22.94 28.07
N LYS A 230 -19.80 22.51 28.94
CA LYS A 230 -20.90 21.57 28.73
C LYS A 230 -21.74 22.11 27.57
N GLY A 231 -21.70 21.47 26.40
CA GLY A 231 -22.39 21.92 25.18
C GLY A 231 -22.81 20.78 24.30
N ARG A 232 -24.04 20.38 24.41
CA ARG A 232 -24.96 19.69 23.49
C ARG A 232 -24.32 18.87 22.36
N ASN A 233 -24.33 17.57 22.55
CA ASN A 233 -24.19 16.57 21.51
C ASN A 233 -25.37 16.62 20.54
N SER A 234 -25.27 17.40 19.45
CA SER A 234 -26.17 17.26 18.32
C SER A 234 -25.66 16.10 17.49
N SER A 235 -26.32 14.96 17.60
CA SER A 235 -26.03 13.75 16.81
C SER A 235 -26.38 14.01 15.34
N ARG A 236 -25.42 14.53 14.57
CA ARG A 236 -25.59 14.62 13.10
C ARG A 236 -25.56 13.20 12.53
N SER A 237 -26.61 12.80 11.87
CA SER A 237 -26.72 11.49 11.18
C SER A 237 -25.98 11.45 9.84
N THR A 238 -25.46 12.59 9.37
CA THR A 238 -24.76 12.72 8.08
C THR A 238 -23.52 13.59 8.19
N TYR A 239 -22.50 13.28 7.36
CA TYR A 239 -21.24 14.00 7.24
C TYR A 239 -20.96 14.34 5.77
N LYS A 240 -20.66 15.63 5.47
CA LYS A 240 -20.24 16.05 4.12
C LYS A 240 -18.71 15.96 4.01
N VAL A 241 -18.24 15.15 3.07
CA VAL A 241 -16.82 14.92 2.81
C VAL A 241 -16.12 16.22 2.42
N ARG A 242 -15.03 16.54 3.11
CA ARG A 242 -14.19 17.74 2.89
C ARG A 242 -12.92 17.34 2.13
N GLN A 243 -12.20 18.34 1.63
CA GLN A 243 -10.88 18.13 1.05
C GLN A 243 -9.90 17.60 2.12
N GLY A 244 -9.18 16.51 1.82
CA GLY A 244 -8.26 15.86 2.77
C GLY A 244 -8.91 14.91 3.78
N ASP A 245 -10.23 14.63 3.63
CA ASP A 245 -10.87 13.56 4.41
C ASP A 245 -10.57 12.19 3.81
N SER A 246 -10.43 11.19 4.71
CA SER A 246 -10.41 9.78 4.38
C SER A 246 -11.55 9.06 5.10
N LEU A 247 -11.92 7.86 4.64
CA LEU A 247 -12.92 7.04 5.33
C LEU A 247 -12.55 6.81 6.81
N GLY A 248 -11.26 6.60 7.11
CA GLY A 248 -10.76 6.44 8.47
C GLY A 248 -10.99 7.68 9.32
N LYS A 249 -10.66 8.88 8.82
CA LYS A 249 -10.89 10.15 9.55
C LYS A 249 -12.36 10.41 9.80
N ILE A 250 -13.23 10.15 8.80
CA ILE A 250 -14.67 10.37 8.95
C ILE A 250 -15.26 9.38 9.96
N ALA A 251 -14.88 8.11 9.89
CA ALA A 251 -15.32 7.06 10.81
C ALA A 251 -14.92 7.38 12.25
N ALA A 252 -13.63 7.71 12.49
CA ALA A 252 -13.10 8.07 13.80
C ALA A 252 -13.81 9.29 14.40
N ARG A 253 -14.04 10.36 13.61
CA ARG A 253 -14.77 11.57 14.06
C ARG A 253 -16.21 11.29 14.48
N ASN A 254 -16.81 10.25 13.94
CA ASN A 254 -18.21 9.92 14.20
C ASN A 254 -18.38 8.71 15.14
N GLY A 255 -17.27 8.16 15.66
CA GLY A 255 -17.27 7.05 16.61
C GLY A 255 -17.78 5.73 16.03
N ILE A 256 -17.59 5.50 14.72
CA ILE A 256 -17.98 4.28 14.03
C ILE A 256 -16.76 3.65 13.33
N SER A 257 -16.80 2.36 13.04
CA SER A 257 -15.77 1.71 12.26
C SER A 257 -15.87 2.07 10.76
N VAL A 258 -14.75 1.98 10.03
CA VAL A 258 -14.75 2.17 8.58
C VAL A 258 -15.66 1.15 7.88
N ALA A 259 -15.72 -0.07 8.39
CA ALA A 259 -16.63 -1.11 7.89
C ALA A 259 -18.10 -0.70 8.04
N GLN A 260 -18.46 -0.13 9.18
CA GLN A 260 -19.81 0.43 9.40
C GLN A 260 -20.11 1.61 8.48
N LEU A 261 -19.14 2.54 8.33
CA LEU A 261 -19.29 3.68 7.43
C LEU A 261 -19.48 3.24 5.98
N LYS A 262 -18.71 2.26 5.50
CA LYS A 262 -18.85 1.66 4.17
C LYS A 262 -20.22 0.99 4.00
N LYS A 263 -20.62 0.16 4.96
CA LYS A 263 -21.93 -0.54 4.95
C LYS A 263 -23.11 0.43 4.89
N LEU A 264 -23.09 1.49 5.71
CA LEU A 264 -24.13 2.51 5.76
C LEU A 264 -24.29 3.29 4.44
N ASN A 265 -23.21 3.36 3.63
CA ASN A 265 -23.17 4.17 2.42
C ASN A 265 -22.99 3.36 1.13
N GLY A 266 -23.00 2.03 1.17
CA GLY A 266 -22.82 1.17 0.01
C GLY A 266 -21.44 1.33 -0.69
N ILE A 267 -20.42 1.71 0.06
CA ILE A 267 -19.07 1.97 -0.49
C ILE A 267 -18.31 0.65 -0.61
N LYS A 268 -18.06 0.21 -1.85
CA LYS A 268 -17.34 -1.04 -2.14
C LYS A 268 -15.81 -0.87 -2.16
N GLY A 269 -15.31 0.34 -2.46
CA GLY A 269 -13.87 0.67 -2.51
C GLY A 269 -13.44 1.57 -1.35
N ASN A 270 -12.24 2.17 -1.48
CA ASN A 270 -11.68 3.09 -0.48
C ASN A 270 -11.76 4.56 -0.92
N HIS A 271 -12.30 4.81 -2.12
CA HIS A 271 -12.38 6.16 -2.68
C HIS A 271 -13.65 6.88 -2.26
N ILE A 272 -13.50 8.13 -1.80
CA ILE A 272 -14.60 9.05 -1.50
C ILE A 272 -14.36 10.40 -2.17
N GLN A 273 -15.43 10.99 -2.71
CA GLN A 273 -15.35 12.29 -3.39
C GLN A 273 -15.66 13.43 -2.44
N LYS A 274 -14.90 14.54 -2.56
CA LYS A 274 -15.20 15.81 -1.88
C LYS A 274 -16.62 16.25 -2.21
N GLY A 275 -17.35 16.70 -1.19
CA GLY A 275 -18.74 17.16 -1.31
C GLY A 275 -19.77 16.06 -1.14
N LYS A 276 -19.42 14.77 -1.24
CA LYS A 276 -20.33 13.66 -0.99
C LYS A 276 -20.83 13.68 0.46
N VAL A 277 -22.13 13.45 0.66
CA VAL A 277 -22.73 13.33 1.99
C VAL A 277 -22.80 11.85 2.37
N LEU A 278 -22.18 11.50 3.49
CA LEU A 278 -22.15 10.15 4.01
C LEU A 278 -23.04 10.03 5.25
N LYS A 279 -23.78 8.93 5.35
CA LYS A 279 -24.48 8.54 6.58
C LYS A 279 -23.43 8.08 7.60
N VAL A 280 -23.51 8.59 8.84
CA VAL A 280 -22.55 8.29 9.91
C VAL A 280 -23.23 7.75 11.18
N LYS A 281 -24.51 7.53 11.09
CA LYS A 281 -25.34 6.80 12.08
C LYS A 281 -26.46 6.07 11.38
#